data_138ff2c466be2fc5404136fd986a260c
#
_entry.id   138ff2c466be2fc5404136fd986a260c
#
_cell.length_a   1.000
_cell.length_b   1.000
_cell.length_c   1.000
_cell.angle_alpha   90.00
_cell.angle_beta   90.00
_cell.angle_gamma   90.00
#
_symmetry.space_group_name_H-M   'P 1'
#
loop_
_entity.id
_entity.type
_entity.pdbx_description
1 polymer ?
#
loop_
_entity_poly.entity_id
_entity_poly.type
_entity_poly.pdbx_seq_one_letter_code
_entity_poly.pdbx_strand_id
1 'polypeptide(L)'
;MGDKRPYKPRKPGAGRKPLKPSYDAAAILQEQMEAAVALYTNNSLQTIADTLSLNPIKVRKLLITAGAYESEIADAVNSAFEEKQGMPYKEALEVVAAELNLSKASVTSYLPYKKGVYFRENCEREQISVVAEGLRRMRQRKKAVEALQSSHDEQHLWKCVVVFQGYRFKTISGLPFSYKIKTGRNGELTKELWIDRREDSKSLTWSSVLLALGNIKGEVVDRPKALGDIWGVTYIFGMFYRFGLIDVPDEVKEKMKHPKQNTGKQ
;
A
#
# COMPACT_ATOMS: atom_id res chain seq x y z
N MET A 1 -22.64 16.74 62.91
CA MET A 1 -23.05 15.90 61.75
C MET A 1 -23.96 16.74 60.88
N GLY A 2 -23.48 17.21 59.73
CA GLY A 2 -24.27 18.04 58.82
C GLY A 2 -25.22 17.20 58.00
N ASP A 3 -26.49 17.52 58.06
CA ASP A 3 -27.56 16.89 57.27
C ASP A 3 -27.25 16.98 55.78
N LYS A 4 -26.96 15.83 55.12
CA LYS A 4 -26.84 15.78 53.66
C LYS A 4 -28.20 16.04 53.04
N ARG A 5 -28.33 17.13 52.31
CA ARG A 5 -29.55 17.47 51.56
C ARG A 5 -29.97 16.28 50.70
N PRO A 6 -31.26 15.87 50.69
CA PRO A 6 -31.69 14.73 49.88
C PRO A 6 -31.48 15.01 48.40
N TYR A 7 -30.98 13.99 47.68
CA TYR A 7 -30.75 14.03 46.22
C TYR A 7 -32.10 14.27 45.53
N LYS A 8 -32.21 15.40 44.82
CA LYS A 8 -33.34 15.64 43.92
C LYS A 8 -32.98 15.13 42.53
N PRO A 9 -33.69 14.13 41.96
CA PRO A 9 -33.46 13.68 40.61
C PRO A 9 -33.69 14.86 39.64
N ARG A 10 -32.75 15.00 38.67
CA ARG A 10 -32.88 16.06 37.66
C ARG A 10 -34.05 15.73 36.73
N LYS A 11 -34.81 16.77 36.35
CA LYS A 11 -35.89 16.61 35.36
C LYS A 11 -35.34 16.01 34.06
N PRO A 12 -36.12 15.14 33.37
CA PRO A 12 -35.73 14.66 32.02
C PRO A 12 -35.44 15.87 31.11
N GLY A 13 -34.31 15.88 30.44
CA GLY A 13 -33.86 16.99 29.57
C GLY A 13 -33.08 18.12 30.25
N ALA A 14 -32.82 18.08 31.58
CA ALA A 14 -32.03 19.08 32.30
C ALA A 14 -30.51 18.92 32.15
N GLY A 15 -30.03 18.06 31.24
CA GLY A 15 -28.63 17.93 30.86
C GLY A 15 -28.20 19.02 29.88
N ARG A 16 -26.89 19.23 29.73
CA ARG A 16 -26.35 20.13 28.71
C ARG A 16 -26.86 19.64 27.35
N LYS A 17 -27.59 20.45 26.60
CA LYS A 17 -28.03 20.12 25.25
C LYS A 17 -26.82 19.74 24.42
N PRO A 18 -26.79 18.62 23.67
CA PRO A 18 -25.70 18.32 22.79
C PRO A 18 -25.48 19.46 21.80
N LEU A 19 -24.26 19.93 21.66
CA LEU A 19 -23.91 21.11 20.85
C LEU A 19 -24.31 20.98 19.39
N LYS A 20 -24.40 19.76 18.89
CA LYS A 20 -24.90 19.42 17.54
C LYS A 20 -25.58 18.04 17.58
N PRO A 21 -26.88 17.94 17.28
CA PRO A 21 -27.62 16.67 17.35
C PRO A 21 -27.11 15.57 16.37
N SER A 22 -26.40 15.96 15.33
CA SER A 22 -25.91 15.09 14.25
C SER A 22 -24.38 14.85 14.26
N TYR A 23 -23.67 15.25 15.33
CA TYR A 23 -22.21 15.07 15.37
C TYR A 23 -21.86 13.64 15.79
N ASP A 24 -21.46 12.82 14.80
CA ASP A 24 -20.88 11.50 15.00
C ASP A 24 -19.36 11.56 14.77
N ALA A 25 -18.61 11.57 15.86
CA ALA A 25 -17.15 11.70 15.80
C ALA A 25 -16.50 10.50 15.10
N ALA A 26 -17.05 9.30 15.23
CA ALA A 26 -16.53 8.09 14.60
C ALA A 26 -16.75 8.12 13.08
N ALA A 27 -17.95 8.49 12.64
CA ALA A 27 -18.27 8.62 11.22
C ALA A 27 -17.40 9.69 10.53
N ILE A 28 -17.22 10.85 11.16
CA ILE A 28 -16.36 11.92 10.62
C ILE A 28 -14.89 11.47 10.54
N LEU A 29 -14.40 10.74 11.54
CA LEU A 29 -13.02 10.25 11.53
C LEU A 29 -12.82 9.23 10.41
N GLN A 30 -13.80 8.38 10.18
CA GLN A 30 -13.79 7.40 9.11
C GLN A 30 -13.80 8.07 7.73
N GLU A 31 -14.68 9.02 7.50
CA GLU A 31 -14.74 9.81 6.27
C GLU A 31 -13.40 10.50 5.97
N GLN A 32 -12.80 11.13 6.99
CA GLN A 32 -11.48 11.75 6.86
C GLN A 32 -10.38 10.73 6.55
N MET A 33 -10.45 9.52 7.09
CA MET A 33 -9.51 8.44 6.84
C MET A 33 -9.61 7.95 5.39
N GLU A 34 -10.82 7.72 4.90
CA GLU A 34 -11.08 7.32 3.50
C GLU A 34 -10.61 8.39 2.51
N ALA A 35 -10.94 9.65 2.77
CA ALA A 35 -10.50 10.77 1.96
C ALA A 35 -8.97 10.91 1.94
N ALA A 36 -8.31 10.77 3.10
CA ALA A 36 -6.85 10.82 3.19
C ALA A 36 -6.20 9.69 2.41
N VAL A 37 -6.73 8.46 2.49
CA VAL A 37 -6.24 7.29 1.75
C VAL A 37 -6.41 7.49 0.24
N ALA A 38 -7.55 8.00 -0.21
CA ALA A 38 -7.82 8.26 -1.62
C ALA A 38 -6.85 9.28 -2.23
N LEU A 39 -6.51 10.32 -1.47
CA LEU A 39 -5.58 11.36 -1.91
C LEU A 39 -4.11 10.96 -1.82
N TYR A 40 -3.76 10.00 -0.96
CA TYR A 40 -2.36 9.68 -0.64
C TYR A 40 -1.57 9.07 -1.79
N THR A 41 -2.20 8.52 -2.81
CA THR A 41 -1.53 7.88 -3.95
C THR A 41 -0.60 8.83 -4.70
N ASN A 42 -1.00 10.10 -4.88
CA ASN A 42 -0.33 11.07 -5.75
C ASN A 42 0.13 12.34 -5.02
N ASN A 43 -0.18 12.49 -3.74
CA ASN A 43 0.02 13.74 -3.01
C ASN A 43 0.94 13.58 -1.80
N SER A 44 1.62 14.67 -1.43
CA SER A 44 2.36 14.75 -0.18
C SER A 44 1.42 14.87 1.02
N LEU A 45 1.92 14.58 2.23
CA LEU A 45 1.13 14.78 3.46
C LEU A 45 0.65 16.24 3.61
N GLN A 46 1.48 17.21 3.21
CA GLN A 46 1.12 18.63 3.28
C GLN A 46 -0.02 18.94 2.32
N THR A 47 0.06 18.52 1.06
CA THR A 47 -1.00 18.72 0.06
C THR A 47 -2.34 18.12 0.49
N ILE A 48 -2.31 16.91 1.10
CA ILE A 48 -3.51 16.27 1.63
C ILE A 48 -4.07 17.06 2.81
N ALA A 49 -3.19 17.53 3.69
CA ALA A 49 -3.58 18.32 4.85
C ALA A 49 -4.28 19.63 4.44
N ASP A 50 -3.72 20.32 3.45
CA ASP A 50 -4.29 21.55 2.91
C ASP A 50 -5.65 21.27 2.23
N THR A 51 -5.74 20.21 1.43
CA THR A 51 -6.99 19.83 0.75
C THR A 51 -8.10 19.47 1.72
N LEU A 52 -7.78 18.74 2.79
CA LEU A 52 -8.76 18.29 3.79
C LEU A 52 -8.94 19.28 4.95
N SER A 53 -8.21 20.41 4.94
CA SER A 53 -8.17 21.37 6.05
C SER A 53 -7.81 20.70 7.38
N LEU A 54 -6.83 19.79 7.36
CA LEU A 54 -6.35 19.03 8.49
C LEU A 54 -4.88 19.34 8.79
N ASN A 55 -4.43 19.01 9.99
CA ASN A 55 -3.01 19.06 10.32
C ASN A 55 -2.27 17.87 9.66
N PRO A 56 -1.07 18.04 9.07
CA PRO A 56 -0.26 16.96 8.47
C PRO A 56 0.00 15.78 9.42
N ILE A 57 0.17 16.04 10.72
CA ILE A 57 0.32 15.01 11.75
C ILE A 57 -0.97 14.17 11.86
N LYS A 58 -2.14 14.81 11.78
CA LYS A 58 -3.43 14.11 11.78
C LYS A 58 -3.60 13.26 10.52
N VAL A 59 -3.24 13.79 9.35
CA VAL A 59 -3.26 13.04 8.08
C VAL A 59 -2.37 11.82 8.16
N ARG A 60 -1.13 11.97 8.65
CA ARG A 60 -0.24 10.82 8.88
C ARG A 60 -0.87 9.76 9.78
N LYS A 61 -1.46 10.18 10.91
CA LYS A 61 -2.10 9.27 11.86
C LYS A 61 -3.31 8.55 11.25
N LEU A 62 -4.10 9.22 10.43
CA LEU A 62 -5.21 8.61 9.67
C LEU A 62 -4.67 7.54 8.71
N LEU A 63 -3.61 7.85 7.96
CA LEU A 63 -2.99 6.91 7.02
C LEU A 63 -2.34 5.70 7.72
N ILE A 64 -1.70 5.90 8.88
CA ILE A 64 -1.18 4.80 9.71
C ILE A 64 -2.33 3.92 10.20
N THR A 65 -3.42 4.53 10.66
CA THR A 65 -4.60 3.80 11.13
C THR A 65 -5.23 2.96 10.02
N ALA A 66 -5.25 3.48 8.80
CA ALA A 66 -5.70 2.77 7.60
C ALA A 66 -4.69 1.74 7.06
N GLY A 67 -3.47 1.65 7.61
CA GLY A 67 -2.40 0.80 7.09
C GLY A 67 -1.85 1.23 5.73
N ALA A 68 -2.08 2.48 5.33
CA ALA A 68 -1.67 3.02 4.03
C ALA A 68 -0.34 3.79 4.07
N TYR A 69 0.11 4.19 5.26
CA TYR A 69 1.33 4.99 5.44
C TYR A 69 2.57 4.11 5.47
N GLU A 70 3.48 4.32 4.53
CA GLU A 70 4.77 3.64 4.47
C GLU A 70 5.87 4.53 5.09
N SER A 71 6.46 4.07 6.19
CA SER A 71 7.57 4.76 6.85
C SER A 71 8.30 3.81 7.77
N GLU A 72 9.62 3.72 7.64
CA GLU A 72 10.47 2.91 8.52
C GLU A 72 10.29 3.30 10.00
N ILE A 73 10.12 4.60 10.28
CA ILE A 73 9.87 5.08 11.65
C ILE A 73 8.50 4.61 12.16
N ALA A 74 7.46 4.65 11.31
CA ALA A 74 6.13 4.18 11.71
C ALA A 74 6.14 2.67 11.95
N ASP A 75 6.81 1.91 11.11
CA ASP A 75 6.94 0.46 11.25
C ASP A 75 7.73 0.10 12.52
N ALA A 76 8.86 0.78 12.78
CA ALA A 76 9.65 0.59 14.00
C ALA A 76 8.86 0.93 15.27
N VAL A 77 8.12 2.07 15.28
CA VAL A 77 7.30 2.47 16.43
C VAL A 77 6.18 1.47 16.68
N ASN A 78 5.48 1.02 15.64
CA ASN A 78 4.37 0.08 15.81
C ASN A 78 4.86 -1.31 16.25
N SER A 79 5.97 -1.82 15.68
CA SER A 79 6.57 -3.09 16.10
C SER A 79 7.06 -3.04 17.55
N ALA A 80 7.82 -2.01 17.92
CA ALA A 80 8.28 -1.84 19.30
C ALA A 80 7.11 -1.71 20.30
N PHE A 81 6.02 -1.06 19.90
CA PHE A 81 4.84 -0.92 20.73
C PHE A 81 4.03 -2.22 20.86
N GLU A 82 3.99 -3.03 19.82
CA GLU A 82 3.36 -4.37 19.82
C GLU A 82 4.12 -5.33 20.74
N GLU A 83 5.45 -5.28 20.78
CA GLU A 83 6.26 -6.09 21.70
C GLU A 83 6.00 -5.77 23.18
N LYS A 84 5.53 -4.58 23.48
CA LYS A 84 5.18 -4.13 24.85
C LYS A 84 3.69 -4.37 25.18
N GLN A 85 3.00 -5.28 24.47
CA GLN A 85 1.63 -5.67 24.82
C GLN A 85 1.59 -6.25 26.23
N GLY A 86 0.73 -5.68 27.08
CA GLY A 86 0.63 -6.04 28.51
C GLY A 86 1.22 -5.02 29.48
N MET A 87 2.04 -4.09 29.00
CA MET A 87 2.47 -2.95 29.80
C MET A 87 1.39 -1.85 29.85
N PRO A 88 1.32 -1.06 30.94
CA PRO A 88 0.51 0.16 30.97
C PRO A 88 0.91 1.10 29.81
N TYR A 89 -0.08 1.66 29.11
CA TYR A 89 0.15 2.48 27.92
C TYR A 89 1.19 3.59 28.11
N LYS A 90 1.22 4.25 29.29
CA LYS A 90 2.17 5.33 29.58
C LYS A 90 3.60 4.81 29.68
N GLU A 91 3.80 3.66 30.31
CA GLU A 91 5.12 3.03 30.48
C GLU A 91 5.63 2.52 29.13
N ALA A 92 4.80 1.82 28.35
CA ALA A 92 5.14 1.38 27.00
C ALA A 92 5.59 2.56 26.13
N LEU A 93 4.89 3.70 26.23
CA LEU A 93 5.23 4.92 25.48
C LEU A 93 6.59 5.50 25.89
N GLU A 94 6.93 5.43 27.17
CA GLU A 94 8.25 5.89 27.70
C GLU A 94 9.38 4.99 27.22
N VAL A 95 9.19 3.69 27.30
CA VAL A 95 10.17 2.70 26.87
C VAL A 95 10.43 2.81 25.37
N VAL A 96 9.39 2.82 24.55
CA VAL A 96 9.53 2.93 23.07
C VAL A 96 10.16 4.28 22.67
N ALA A 97 9.81 5.37 23.38
CA ALA A 97 10.41 6.68 23.13
C ALA A 97 11.94 6.67 23.41
N ALA A 98 12.36 6.00 24.48
CA ALA A 98 13.78 5.84 24.82
C ALA A 98 14.50 4.90 23.84
N GLU A 99 13.92 3.75 23.50
CA GLU A 99 14.50 2.76 22.57
C GLU A 99 14.76 3.36 21.18
N LEU A 100 13.82 4.16 20.67
CA LEU A 100 13.90 4.75 19.32
C LEU A 100 14.48 6.17 19.32
N ASN A 101 14.92 6.68 20.46
CA ASN A 101 15.40 8.06 20.62
C ASN A 101 14.42 9.11 20.07
N LEU A 102 13.12 8.92 20.34
CA LEU A 102 12.04 9.80 19.93
C LEU A 102 11.37 10.47 21.13
N SER A 103 10.73 11.62 20.91
CA SER A 103 9.86 12.18 21.94
C SER A 103 8.58 11.35 22.11
N LYS A 104 8.00 11.33 23.32
CA LYS A 104 6.69 10.69 23.58
C LYS A 104 5.59 11.21 22.64
N ALA A 105 5.62 12.50 22.29
CA ALA A 105 4.69 13.10 21.34
C ALA A 105 4.89 12.55 19.92
N SER A 106 6.16 12.37 19.49
CA SER A 106 6.48 11.74 18.22
C SER A 106 5.96 10.31 18.16
N VAL A 107 6.29 9.48 19.16
CA VAL A 107 5.78 8.09 19.23
C VAL A 107 4.25 8.06 19.14
N THR A 108 3.57 8.88 19.95
CA THR A 108 2.09 8.96 19.92
C THR A 108 1.54 9.34 18.54
N SER A 109 2.27 10.14 17.78
CA SER A 109 1.86 10.59 16.45
C SER A 109 2.03 9.50 15.37
N TYR A 110 2.86 8.49 15.62
CA TYR A 110 3.06 7.33 14.76
C TYR A 110 2.22 6.11 15.17
N LEU A 111 1.53 6.16 16.31
CA LEU A 111 0.58 5.13 16.70
C LEU A 111 -0.80 5.35 16.07
N PRO A 112 -1.51 4.28 15.69
CA PRO A 112 -2.86 4.37 15.15
C PRO A 112 -3.87 4.91 16.17
N TYR A 113 -5.03 5.34 15.70
CA TYR A 113 -6.16 5.61 16.59
C TYR A 113 -6.64 4.32 17.26
N LYS A 114 -7.11 4.42 18.52
CA LYS A 114 -7.65 3.26 19.25
C LYS A 114 -8.91 2.75 18.56
N LYS A 115 -9.04 1.44 18.43
CA LYS A 115 -10.14 0.77 17.72
C LYS A 115 -11.55 1.24 18.13
N GLY A 116 -11.80 1.58 19.38
CA GLY A 116 -13.11 2.04 19.85
C GLY A 116 -13.52 3.47 19.43
N VAL A 117 -12.63 4.22 18.76
CA VAL A 117 -12.90 5.62 18.37
C VAL A 117 -13.56 5.73 17.00
N TYR A 118 -13.35 4.76 16.10
CA TYR A 118 -13.72 4.86 14.68
C TYR A 118 -14.40 3.62 14.08
N PHE A 119 -14.57 2.52 14.82
CA PHE A 119 -15.27 1.35 14.29
C PHE A 119 -16.74 1.30 14.75
N ARG A 120 -17.63 1.43 13.80
CA ARG A 120 -18.93 0.81 13.80
C ARG A 120 -18.78 -0.55 13.10
N GLU A 121 -19.27 -1.59 13.77
CA GLU A 121 -19.33 -3.00 13.40
C GLU A 121 -18.86 -3.48 12.00
N ASN A 122 -17.81 -4.24 12.05
CA ASN A 122 -17.30 -5.33 11.18
C ASN A 122 -17.25 -5.22 9.64
N CYS A 123 -18.17 -4.62 8.92
CA CYS A 123 -18.22 -4.72 7.45
C CYS A 123 -17.31 -3.71 6.72
N GLU A 124 -17.20 -2.49 7.24
CA GLU A 124 -16.47 -1.39 6.60
C GLU A 124 -14.94 -1.49 6.80
N ARG A 125 -14.51 -2.19 7.87
CA ARG A 125 -13.09 -2.36 8.20
C ARG A 125 -12.33 -3.19 7.17
N GLU A 126 -12.93 -4.27 6.67
CA GLU A 126 -12.32 -5.13 5.67
C GLU A 126 -12.15 -4.39 4.33
N GLN A 127 -13.12 -3.56 3.96
CA GLN A 127 -13.06 -2.77 2.73
C GLN A 127 -11.96 -1.70 2.78
N ILE A 128 -11.84 -0.96 3.89
CA ILE A 128 -10.78 0.03 4.08
C ILE A 128 -9.40 -0.64 4.07
N SER A 129 -9.26 -1.80 4.74
CA SER A 129 -8.03 -2.58 4.76
C SER A 129 -7.62 -3.04 3.35
N VAL A 130 -8.56 -3.53 2.55
CA VAL A 130 -8.31 -3.97 1.16
C VAL A 130 -7.88 -2.80 0.27
N VAL A 131 -8.55 -1.64 0.38
CA VAL A 131 -8.18 -0.43 -0.38
C VAL A 131 -6.80 0.07 0.03
N ALA A 132 -6.53 0.15 1.34
CA ALA A 132 -5.23 0.58 1.87
C ALA A 132 -4.10 -0.34 1.41
N GLU A 133 -4.30 -1.66 1.44
CA GLU A 133 -3.32 -2.63 0.94
C GLU A 133 -3.11 -2.50 -0.57
N GLY A 134 -4.16 -2.28 -1.33
CA GLY A 134 -4.10 -2.02 -2.77
C GLY A 134 -3.24 -0.79 -3.10
N LEU A 135 -3.44 0.31 -2.36
CA LEU A 135 -2.67 1.55 -2.51
C LEU A 135 -1.21 1.36 -2.09
N ARG A 136 -0.96 0.63 -0.99
CA ARG A 136 0.40 0.28 -0.54
C ARG A 136 1.16 -0.49 -1.63
N ARG A 137 0.54 -1.54 -2.18
CA ARG A 137 1.13 -2.31 -3.30
C ARG A 137 1.40 -1.45 -4.53
N MET A 138 0.49 -0.53 -4.86
CA MET A 138 0.67 0.37 -6.00
C MET A 138 1.87 1.30 -5.81
N ARG A 139 2.06 1.87 -4.61
CA ARG A 139 3.22 2.71 -4.27
C ARG A 139 4.53 1.94 -4.29
N GLN A 140 4.57 0.75 -3.69
CA GLN A 140 5.75 -0.11 -3.73
C GLN A 140 6.17 -0.42 -5.16
N ARG A 141 5.20 -0.72 -6.04
CA ARG A 141 5.44 -0.95 -7.46
C ARG A 141 5.99 0.29 -8.17
N LYS A 142 5.42 1.48 -7.88
CA LYS A 142 5.91 2.74 -8.44
C LYS A 142 7.36 3.01 -8.05
N LYS A 143 7.68 2.94 -6.74
CA LYS A 143 9.06 3.11 -6.25
C LYS A 143 10.05 2.11 -6.86
N ALA A 144 9.64 0.84 -6.97
CA ALA A 144 10.50 -0.19 -7.57
C ALA A 144 10.79 0.10 -9.06
N VAL A 145 9.79 0.55 -9.82
CA VAL A 145 9.96 0.94 -11.22
C VAL A 145 10.85 2.16 -11.35
N GLU A 146 10.65 3.20 -10.55
CA GLU A 146 11.49 4.41 -10.54
C GLU A 146 12.96 4.08 -10.24
N ALA A 147 13.20 3.21 -9.24
CA ALA A 147 14.55 2.76 -8.91
C ALA A 147 15.18 1.94 -10.05
N LEU A 148 14.42 1.07 -10.70
CA LEU A 148 14.90 0.29 -11.84
C LEU A 148 15.23 1.18 -13.05
N GLN A 149 14.40 2.16 -13.35
CA GLN A 149 14.64 3.10 -14.44
C GLN A 149 15.88 3.99 -14.19
N SER A 150 16.23 4.23 -12.93
CA SER A 150 17.43 5.00 -12.58
C SER A 150 18.74 4.20 -12.72
N SER A 151 18.71 2.89 -12.47
CA SER A 151 19.93 2.08 -12.34
C SER A 151 20.07 0.97 -13.40
N HIS A 152 19.00 0.44 -13.96
CA HIS A 152 18.94 -0.64 -14.96
C HIS A 152 19.74 -1.91 -14.58
N ASP A 153 19.94 -2.18 -13.30
CA ASP A 153 20.70 -3.31 -12.80
C ASP A 153 19.84 -4.53 -12.41
N GLU A 154 20.50 -5.67 -12.23
CA GLU A 154 19.85 -6.94 -11.85
C GLU A 154 19.11 -6.84 -10.51
N GLN A 155 19.66 -6.12 -9.53
CA GLN A 155 19.07 -6.06 -8.18
C GLN A 155 17.75 -5.29 -8.19
N HIS A 156 17.70 -4.15 -8.89
CA HIS A 156 16.48 -3.35 -9.03
C HIS A 156 15.46 -4.08 -9.90
N LEU A 157 15.89 -4.80 -10.94
CA LEU A 157 14.98 -5.65 -11.72
C LEU A 157 14.38 -6.76 -10.86
N TRP A 158 15.19 -7.42 -10.02
CA TRP A 158 14.68 -8.46 -9.11
C TRP A 158 13.67 -7.89 -8.11
N LYS A 159 13.94 -6.73 -7.49
CA LYS A 159 13.00 -6.04 -6.61
C LYS A 159 11.67 -5.73 -7.32
N CYS A 160 11.71 -5.22 -8.56
CA CYS A 160 10.53 -5.03 -9.38
C CYS A 160 9.75 -6.33 -9.56
N VAL A 161 10.41 -7.39 -9.95
CA VAL A 161 9.78 -8.70 -10.17
C VAL A 161 9.14 -9.22 -8.90
N VAL A 162 9.78 -9.09 -7.74
CA VAL A 162 9.21 -9.52 -6.45
C VAL A 162 7.94 -8.71 -6.10
N VAL A 163 7.97 -7.39 -6.22
CA VAL A 163 6.85 -6.51 -5.85
C VAL A 163 5.66 -6.63 -6.81
N PHE A 164 5.92 -7.03 -8.05
CA PHE A 164 4.87 -7.23 -9.06
C PHE A 164 4.27 -8.63 -9.10
N GLN A 165 4.56 -9.51 -8.16
CA GLN A 165 3.87 -10.80 -8.05
C GLN A 165 2.35 -10.61 -8.04
N GLY A 166 1.64 -11.44 -8.81
CA GLY A 166 0.18 -11.37 -8.93
C GLY A 166 -0.36 -10.13 -9.66
N TYR A 167 0.51 -9.27 -10.19
CA TYR A 167 0.08 -8.17 -11.06
C TYR A 167 -0.41 -8.71 -12.39
N ARG A 168 -1.49 -8.12 -12.91
CA ARG A 168 -2.11 -8.53 -14.18
C ARG A 168 -1.43 -7.83 -15.35
N PHE A 169 -0.41 -8.46 -15.90
CA PHE A 169 0.26 -8.00 -17.11
C PHE A 169 -0.55 -8.33 -18.36
N LYS A 170 -0.14 -7.76 -19.50
CA LYS A 170 -0.62 -8.14 -20.82
C LYS A 170 0.52 -8.50 -21.74
N THR A 171 0.31 -9.51 -22.57
CA THR A 171 1.21 -9.83 -23.69
C THR A 171 1.03 -8.82 -24.83
N ILE A 172 1.90 -8.84 -25.83
CA ILE A 172 1.79 -8.00 -27.04
C ILE A 172 0.45 -8.16 -27.76
N SER A 173 -0.17 -9.34 -27.69
CA SER A 173 -1.51 -9.61 -28.22
C SER A 173 -2.66 -9.18 -27.30
N GLY A 174 -2.36 -8.52 -26.18
CA GLY A 174 -3.36 -8.06 -25.21
C GLY A 174 -3.88 -9.12 -24.25
N LEU A 175 -3.36 -10.35 -24.31
CA LEU A 175 -3.79 -11.45 -23.43
C LEU A 175 -3.26 -11.24 -22.01
N PRO A 176 -4.12 -11.30 -20.96
CA PRO A 176 -3.68 -11.11 -19.59
C PRO A 176 -2.88 -12.32 -19.08
N PHE A 177 -1.91 -12.04 -18.21
CA PHE A 177 -1.17 -13.05 -17.45
C PHE A 177 -0.69 -12.46 -16.12
N SER A 178 -0.42 -13.32 -15.17
CA SER A 178 0.30 -12.99 -13.95
C SER A 178 1.35 -14.06 -13.66
N TYR A 179 2.17 -13.85 -12.63
CA TYR A 179 3.13 -14.86 -12.19
C TYR A 179 3.21 -14.91 -10.66
N LYS A 180 3.74 -16.03 -10.18
CA LYS A 180 4.11 -16.25 -8.79
C LYS A 180 5.55 -16.68 -8.70
N ILE A 181 6.23 -16.36 -7.61
CA ILE A 181 7.55 -16.84 -7.27
C ILE A 181 7.38 -17.82 -6.11
N LYS A 182 7.95 -19.00 -6.20
CA LYS A 182 7.91 -19.99 -5.12
C LYS A 182 8.99 -19.73 -4.09
N THR A 183 8.76 -20.17 -2.89
CA THR A 183 9.76 -20.19 -1.81
C THR A 183 10.51 -21.53 -1.88
N GLY A 184 11.81 -21.47 -1.87
CA GLY A 184 12.68 -22.65 -1.82
C GLY A 184 12.68 -23.31 -0.43
N ARG A 185 13.34 -24.46 -0.31
CA ARG A 185 13.47 -25.20 0.97
C ARG A 185 14.21 -24.41 2.06
N ASN A 186 15.05 -23.46 1.66
CA ASN A 186 15.79 -22.56 2.56
C ASN A 186 14.99 -21.33 3.02
N GLY A 187 13.71 -21.21 2.65
CA GLY A 187 12.87 -20.06 2.97
C GLY A 187 13.04 -18.84 2.03
N GLU A 188 14.01 -18.90 1.10
CA GLU A 188 14.24 -17.80 0.16
C GLU A 188 13.38 -17.96 -1.10
N LEU A 189 13.13 -16.83 -1.80
CA LEU A 189 12.42 -16.83 -3.07
C LEU A 189 13.29 -17.51 -4.16
N THR A 190 12.71 -18.45 -4.89
CA THR A 190 13.37 -19.05 -6.05
C THR A 190 13.46 -18.04 -7.18
N LYS A 191 14.55 -18.07 -7.96
CA LYS A 191 14.70 -17.23 -9.15
C LYS A 191 13.97 -17.83 -10.36
N GLU A 192 12.69 -18.18 -10.15
CA GLU A 192 11.80 -18.75 -11.16
C GLU A 192 10.41 -18.14 -11.11
N LEU A 193 9.91 -17.69 -12.24
CA LEU A 193 8.58 -17.07 -12.37
C LEU A 193 7.59 -18.08 -12.95
N TRP A 194 6.60 -18.45 -12.18
CA TRP A 194 5.55 -19.38 -12.58
C TRP A 194 4.38 -18.61 -13.17
N ILE A 195 4.18 -18.73 -14.49
CA ILE A 195 3.12 -18.00 -15.21
C ILE A 195 1.80 -18.73 -15.03
N ASP A 196 0.72 -18.01 -14.75
CA ASP A 196 -0.60 -18.55 -14.37
C ASP A 196 -1.51 -18.95 -15.53
N ARG A 197 -1.04 -18.94 -16.77
CA ARG A 197 -1.91 -19.15 -17.95
C ARG A 197 -2.31 -20.59 -18.23
N ARG A 198 -1.58 -21.59 -17.73
CA ARG A 198 -1.85 -23.02 -17.94
C ARG A 198 -1.45 -23.79 -16.69
N GLU A 199 -2.18 -24.85 -16.38
CA GLU A 199 -1.92 -25.71 -15.22
C GLU A 199 -0.52 -26.32 -15.24
N ASP A 200 0.00 -26.69 -16.42
CA ASP A 200 1.34 -27.27 -16.63
C ASP A 200 2.35 -26.28 -17.22
N SER A 201 2.22 -24.98 -16.94
CA SER A 201 3.13 -24.00 -17.50
C SER A 201 4.54 -24.16 -16.91
N LYS A 202 5.54 -24.23 -17.78
CA LYS A 202 6.95 -24.22 -17.38
C LYS A 202 7.29 -22.87 -16.75
N SER A 203 8.14 -22.89 -15.72
CA SER A 203 8.65 -21.67 -15.11
C SER A 203 9.53 -20.89 -16.08
N LEU A 204 9.47 -19.57 -15.99
CA LEU A 204 10.39 -18.68 -16.66
C LEU A 204 11.61 -18.52 -15.76
N THR A 205 12.79 -18.92 -16.24
CA THR A 205 14.03 -18.85 -15.47
C THR A 205 14.54 -17.41 -15.37
N TRP A 206 15.20 -17.08 -14.27
CA TRP A 206 15.80 -15.77 -14.09
C TRP A 206 16.86 -15.44 -15.14
N SER A 207 17.67 -16.44 -15.54
CA SER A 207 18.65 -16.29 -16.61
C SER A 207 18.02 -15.85 -17.94
N SER A 208 16.82 -16.35 -18.27
CA SER A 208 16.07 -15.90 -19.45
C SER A 208 15.69 -14.42 -19.37
N VAL A 209 15.31 -13.95 -18.16
CA VAL A 209 14.98 -12.53 -17.94
C VAL A 209 16.22 -11.64 -18.07
N LEU A 210 17.36 -12.06 -17.52
CA LEU A 210 18.63 -11.34 -17.63
C LEU A 210 19.15 -11.31 -19.08
N LEU A 211 19.03 -12.42 -19.81
CA LEU A 211 19.42 -12.48 -21.22
C LEU A 211 18.59 -11.49 -22.05
N ALA A 212 17.28 -11.43 -21.81
CA ALA A 212 16.41 -10.44 -22.46
C ALA A 212 16.79 -8.99 -22.10
N LEU A 213 17.17 -8.73 -20.84
CA LEU A 213 17.64 -7.41 -20.41
C LEU A 213 18.90 -6.99 -21.18
N GLY A 214 19.88 -7.89 -21.31
CA GLY A 214 21.12 -7.64 -22.06
C GLY A 214 20.91 -7.45 -23.56
N ASN A 215 19.79 -7.89 -24.11
CA ASN A 215 19.45 -7.77 -25.52
C ASN A 215 18.66 -6.49 -25.87
N ILE A 216 18.36 -5.64 -24.90
CA ILE A 216 17.73 -4.33 -25.18
C ILE A 216 18.74 -3.46 -25.92
N LYS A 217 18.51 -3.22 -27.21
CA LYS A 217 19.39 -2.41 -28.09
C LYS A 217 18.84 -1.01 -28.41
N GLY A 218 17.68 -0.66 -27.88
CA GLY A 218 17.04 0.63 -28.14
C GLY A 218 15.80 0.82 -27.27
N GLU A 219 15.28 2.04 -27.26
CA GLU A 219 14.13 2.37 -26.43
C GLU A 219 12.83 1.74 -26.95
N VAL A 220 12.68 1.64 -28.29
CA VAL A 220 11.45 1.11 -28.91
C VAL A 220 11.67 -0.31 -29.41
N VAL A 221 10.87 -1.25 -28.92
CA VAL A 221 10.92 -2.67 -29.29
C VAL A 221 9.58 -3.06 -29.92
N ASP A 222 9.59 -3.42 -31.19
CA ASP A 222 8.39 -3.70 -31.99
C ASP A 222 7.79 -5.09 -31.74
N ARG A 223 8.61 -6.06 -31.37
CA ARG A 223 8.24 -7.47 -31.20
C ARG A 223 9.05 -8.18 -30.14
N PRO A 224 8.48 -9.21 -29.46
CA PRO A 224 9.18 -9.95 -28.42
C PRO A 224 10.50 -10.58 -28.87
N LYS A 225 10.59 -11.12 -30.09
CA LYS A 225 11.81 -11.72 -30.63
C LYS A 225 13.00 -10.77 -30.76
N ALA A 226 12.76 -9.45 -30.73
CA ALA A 226 13.83 -8.47 -30.68
C ALA A 226 14.62 -8.53 -29.34
N LEU A 227 14.03 -9.06 -28.29
CA LEU A 227 14.70 -9.34 -27.01
C LEU A 227 15.47 -10.68 -27.00
N GLY A 228 15.48 -11.40 -28.11
CA GLY A 228 16.15 -12.68 -28.29
C GLY A 228 15.20 -13.86 -28.52
N ASP A 229 15.74 -14.98 -29.01
CA ASP A 229 14.99 -16.23 -29.16
C ASP A 229 14.98 -16.98 -27.81
N ILE A 230 14.24 -16.43 -26.86
CA ILE A 230 14.20 -16.87 -25.47
C ILE A 230 12.84 -17.49 -25.20
N TRP A 231 12.83 -18.63 -24.50
CA TRP A 231 11.58 -19.26 -24.10
C TRP A 231 10.79 -18.29 -23.15
N GLY A 232 9.52 -18.06 -23.46
CA GLY A 232 8.68 -17.16 -22.67
C GLY A 232 8.93 -15.66 -22.92
N VAL A 233 9.68 -15.29 -23.95
CA VAL A 233 10.01 -13.88 -24.28
C VAL A 233 8.78 -12.97 -24.40
N THR A 234 7.63 -13.51 -24.80
CA THR A 234 6.36 -12.75 -24.87
C THR A 234 5.90 -12.25 -23.50
N TYR A 235 6.15 -12.99 -22.44
CA TYR A 235 5.86 -12.57 -21.07
C TYR A 235 6.88 -11.56 -20.57
N ILE A 236 8.18 -11.80 -20.86
CA ILE A 236 9.25 -10.84 -20.52
C ILE A 236 8.98 -9.49 -21.19
N PHE A 237 8.60 -9.47 -22.45
CA PHE A 237 8.23 -8.28 -23.19
C PHE A 237 7.13 -7.49 -22.47
N GLY A 238 6.05 -8.15 -22.04
CA GLY A 238 4.96 -7.52 -21.29
C GLY A 238 5.41 -6.97 -19.94
N MET A 239 6.32 -7.65 -19.25
CA MET A 239 6.91 -7.19 -18.00
C MET A 239 7.81 -5.97 -18.24
N PHE A 240 8.71 -6.01 -19.19
CA PHE A 240 9.67 -4.95 -19.50
C PHE A 240 8.95 -3.67 -19.96
N TYR A 241 7.93 -3.79 -20.78
CA TYR A 241 7.06 -2.66 -21.12
C TYR A 241 6.42 -2.03 -19.87
N ARG A 242 5.89 -2.85 -18.96
CA ARG A 242 5.26 -2.35 -17.72
C ARG A 242 6.26 -1.72 -16.77
N PHE A 243 7.50 -2.19 -16.75
CA PHE A 243 8.60 -1.62 -15.96
C PHE A 243 9.23 -0.38 -16.60
N GLY A 244 8.83 -0.04 -17.83
CA GLY A 244 9.40 1.10 -18.56
C GLY A 244 10.85 0.89 -19.00
N LEU A 245 11.28 -0.37 -19.15
CA LEU A 245 12.60 -0.74 -19.71
C LEU A 245 12.61 -0.69 -21.24
N ILE A 246 11.45 -0.83 -21.86
CA ILE A 246 11.26 -0.73 -23.31
C ILE A 246 10.02 0.10 -23.60
N ASP A 247 10.03 0.83 -24.70
CA ASP A 247 8.83 1.40 -25.30
C ASP A 247 8.38 0.52 -26.48
N VAL A 248 7.13 0.66 -26.88
CA VAL A 248 6.52 -0.15 -27.96
C VAL A 248 5.77 0.75 -28.92
N PRO A 249 5.53 0.34 -30.19
CA PRO A 249 4.70 1.10 -31.12
C PRO A 249 3.29 1.37 -30.58
N ASP A 250 2.68 2.47 -31.00
CA ASP A 250 1.40 2.94 -30.45
C ASP A 250 0.26 1.92 -30.65
N GLU A 251 0.25 1.17 -31.74
CA GLU A 251 -0.72 0.07 -31.96
C GLU A 251 -0.62 -1.03 -30.90
N VAL A 252 0.60 -1.32 -30.45
CA VAL A 252 0.88 -2.29 -29.38
C VAL A 252 0.51 -1.71 -28.03
N LYS A 253 0.79 -0.42 -27.78
CA LYS A 253 0.39 0.29 -26.55
C LYS A 253 -1.10 0.18 -26.32
N GLU A 254 -1.93 0.38 -27.35
CA GLU A 254 -3.39 0.27 -27.22
C GLU A 254 -3.84 -1.14 -26.77
N LYS A 255 -3.27 -2.20 -27.33
CA LYS A 255 -3.58 -3.58 -26.95
C LYS A 255 -3.13 -3.90 -25.51
N MET A 256 -2.02 -3.30 -25.07
CA MET A 256 -1.42 -3.53 -23.76
C MET A 256 -1.96 -2.58 -22.67
N LYS A 257 -2.70 -1.52 -23.03
CA LYS A 257 -3.35 -0.65 -22.04
C LYS A 257 -4.25 -1.45 -21.11
N HIS A 258 -4.11 -1.20 -19.81
CA HIS A 258 -5.11 -1.66 -18.85
C HIS A 258 -6.37 -0.80 -19.01
N PRO A 259 -7.57 -1.39 -19.00
CA PRO A 259 -8.78 -0.59 -18.90
C PRO A 259 -8.63 0.29 -17.66
N LYS A 260 -8.86 1.60 -17.82
CA LYS A 260 -8.98 2.50 -16.67
C LYS A 260 -9.98 1.85 -15.74
N GLN A 261 -9.57 1.55 -14.50
CA GLN A 261 -10.55 1.15 -13.50
C GLN A 261 -11.50 2.34 -13.39
N ASN A 262 -12.67 2.20 -14.00
CA ASN A 262 -13.79 3.08 -13.69
C ASN A 262 -14.02 2.85 -12.19
N THR A 263 -13.61 3.80 -11.38
CA THR A 263 -14.17 3.99 -10.04
C THR A 263 -15.64 4.32 -10.31
N GLY A 264 -16.41 3.26 -10.51
CA GLY A 264 -17.82 3.34 -10.86
C GLY A 264 -18.57 3.99 -9.71
N LYS A 265 -19.18 5.10 -10.04
CA LYS A 265 -20.47 5.45 -9.47
C LYS A 265 -21.42 4.28 -9.71
N GLN A 266 -21.81 3.60 -8.68
CA GLN A 266 -23.13 3.00 -8.49
C GLN A 266 -23.54 3.25 -7.06
#